data_2468141bb26f3b66912ff8cc8187cdc0
#
_entry.id   2468141bb26f3b66912ff8cc8187cdc0
#
_cell.length_a   1.000
_cell.length_b   1.000
_cell.length_c   1.000
_cell.angle_alpha   90.00
_cell.angle_beta   90.00
_cell.angle_gamma   90.00
#
_symmetry.space_group_name_H-M   'P 1'
#
loop_
_entity.id
_entity.type
_entity.pdbx_description
1 polymer ?
#
loop_
_entity_poly.entity_id
_entity_poly.type
_entity_poly.pdbx_seq_one_letter_code
_entity_poly.pdbx_strand_id
1 'polypeptide(L)'
;MLEQTKIFSGLKREPFAWQLEQSAVFHEKLNASSGKGTYTLVAAMNSGKTDAAGMNMLVARSCFQIELCIFVSPSGLIKTQVIDDFAFLGLNFSSGITNRRLIQQRLDPALDGMSCTYQQVARFPELFRKLTSQKPTMVVMDEVHHLASELSWGDACKDAFEHSQIKMMMSGTPFRCDGNSIPFVHYEGDV
;
A
#
# COMPACT_ATOMS: atom_id res chain seq x y z
N MET A 1 -0.01 21.59 7.55
CA MET A 1 -0.54 21.29 8.89
C MET A 1 -2.07 21.40 8.99
N LEU A 2 -2.73 22.48 8.56
CA LEU A 2 -4.20 22.64 8.66
C LEU A 2 -5.03 21.64 7.83
N GLU A 3 -4.57 21.22 6.64
CA GLU A 3 -5.27 20.22 5.81
C GLU A 3 -5.25 18.81 6.41
N GLN A 4 -4.14 18.40 6.99
CA GLN A 4 -4.00 17.08 7.60
C GLN A 4 -4.87 16.91 8.84
N THR A 5 -5.02 17.96 9.63
CA THR A 5 -5.93 17.95 10.80
C THR A 5 -7.37 17.65 10.39
N LYS A 6 -7.80 18.13 9.23
CA LYS A 6 -9.14 17.81 8.67
C LYS A 6 -9.25 16.37 8.19
N ILE A 7 -8.21 15.84 7.53
CA ILE A 7 -8.20 14.46 7.01
C ILE A 7 -8.35 13.47 8.16
N PHE A 8 -7.69 13.72 9.29
CA PHE A 8 -7.67 12.79 10.41
C PHE A 8 -8.70 13.09 11.52
N SER A 9 -9.54 14.11 11.36
CA SER A 9 -10.53 14.51 12.38
C SER A 9 -11.64 13.47 12.64
N GLY A 10 -11.82 12.50 11.76
CA GLY A 10 -12.84 11.45 11.87
C GLY A 10 -12.31 10.08 12.32
N LEU A 11 -11.05 9.97 12.68
CA LEU A 11 -10.47 8.69 13.08
C LEU A 11 -11.09 8.21 14.39
N LYS A 12 -11.44 6.92 14.46
CA LYS A 12 -11.99 6.28 15.67
C LYS A 12 -10.89 5.89 16.67
N ARG A 13 -9.62 5.95 16.26
CA ARG A 13 -8.44 5.68 17.09
C ARG A 13 -7.49 6.86 16.97
N GLU A 14 -6.95 7.31 18.11
CA GLU A 14 -5.96 8.38 18.13
C GLU A 14 -4.62 7.88 17.57
N PRO A 15 -4.07 8.55 16.53
CA PRO A 15 -2.79 8.16 15.96
C PRO A 15 -1.63 8.43 16.93
N PHE A 16 -0.59 7.61 16.85
CA PHE A 16 0.69 7.92 17.49
C PHE A 16 1.36 9.13 16.83
N ALA A 17 2.12 9.89 17.61
CA ALA A 17 2.82 11.08 17.10
C ALA A 17 3.66 10.78 15.86
N TRP A 18 4.42 9.67 15.84
CA TRP A 18 5.25 9.28 14.72
C TRP A 18 4.45 8.98 13.43
N GLN A 19 3.20 8.50 13.56
CA GLN A 19 2.32 8.26 12.40
C GLN A 19 1.88 9.57 11.75
N LEU A 20 1.59 10.58 12.56
CA LEU A 20 1.26 11.93 12.08
C LEU A 20 2.46 12.58 11.39
N GLU A 21 3.64 12.51 12.00
CA GLU A 21 4.89 13.03 11.43
C GLU A 21 5.22 12.34 10.10
N GLN A 22 5.12 11.01 10.07
CA GLN A 22 5.39 10.22 8.87
C GLN A 22 4.39 10.54 7.75
N SER A 23 3.11 10.71 8.07
CA SER A 23 2.10 11.11 7.08
C SER A 23 2.32 12.53 6.56
N ALA A 24 2.87 13.44 7.39
CA ALA A 24 3.26 14.77 6.94
C ALA A 24 4.40 14.70 5.92
N VAL A 25 5.45 13.94 6.24
CA VAL A 25 6.59 13.71 5.31
C VAL A 25 6.12 13.06 4.01
N PHE A 26 5.21 12.07 4.09
CA PHE A 26 4.64 11.44 2.92
C PHE A 26 3.89 12.43 2.03
N HIS A 27 3.05 13.28 2.61
CA HIS A 27 2.33 14.32 1.89
C HIS A 27 3.29 15.32 1.20
N GLU A 28 4.33 15.78 1.90
CA GLU A 28 5.34 16.68 1.32
C GLU A 28 6.07 16.05 0.14
N LYS A 29 6.49 14.79 0.26
CA LYS A 29 7.14 14.05 -0.83
C LYS A 29 6.21 13.87 -2.03
N LEU A 30 4.93 13.58 -1.81
CA LEU A 30 3.95 13.48 -2.89
C LEU A 30 3.73 14.84 -3.59
N ASN A 31 3.66 15.93 -2.84
CA ASN A 31 3.57 17.27 -3.43
C ASN A 31 4.78 17.57 -4.33
N ALA A 32 5.99 17.27 -3.87
CA ALA A 32 7.21 17.47 -4.64
C ALA A 32 7.28 16.62 -5.92
N SER A 33 6.61 15.46 -5.94
CA SER A 33 6.61 14.52 -7.06
C SER A 33 5.31 14.52 -7.89
N SER A 34 4.48 15.56 -7.75
CA SER A 34 3.20 15.68 -8.46
C SER A 34 2.26 14.48 -8.22
N GLY A 35 2.22 13.98 -7.00
CA GLY A 35 1.33 12.89 -6.58
C GLY A 35 1.74 11.49 -7.05
N LYS A 36 3.01 11.30 -7.44
CA LYS A 36 3.52 10.01 -7.93
C LYS A 36 4.80 9.64 -7.20
N GLY A 37 5.07 8.34 -7.09
CA GLY A 37 6.37 7.91 -6.58
C GLY A 37 6.35 6.59 -5.84
N THR A 38 7.55 6.22 -5.41
CA THR A 38 7.83 5.01 -4.63
C THR A 38 8.36 5.42 -3.27
N TYR A 39 7.79 4.87 -2.21
CA TYR A 39 8.08 5.25 -0.82
C TYR A 39 8.34 4.00 0.01
N THR A 40 9.25 4.11 0.96
CA THR A 40 9.52 3.02 1.92
C THR A 40 9.19 3.48 3.32
N LEU A 41 8.35 2.73 4.02
CA LEU A 41 8.03 2.91 5.42
C LEU A 41 8.70 1.82 6.26
N VAL A 42 9.72 2.22 6.99
CA VAL A 42 10.45 1.33 7.91
C VAL A 42 10.02 1.64 9.33
N ALA A 43 9.45 0.66 10.01
CA ALA A 43 9.08 0.80 11.41
C ALA A 43 9.04 -0.58 12.08
N ALA A 44 9.32 -0.65 13.38
CA ALA A 44 9.36 -1.89 14.14
C ALA A 44 8.06 -2.71 14.01
N MET A 45 8.15 -4.01 14.27
CA MET A 45 6.95 -4.85 14.38
C MET A 45 6.05 -4.32 15.50
N ASN A 46 4.74 -4.42 15.32
CA ASN A 46 3.71 -3.96 16.27
C ASN A 46 3.76 -2.45 16.59
N SER A 47 4.43 -1.63 15.78
CA SER A 47 4.47 -0.18 15.96
C SER A 47 3.25 0.56 15.41
N GLY A 48 2.29 -0.14 14.76
CA GLY A 48 1.16 0.48 14.08
C GLY A 48 1.45 0.88 12.62
N LYS A 49 2.34 0.15 11.92
CA LYS A 49 2.63 0.37 10.49
C LYS A 49 1.38 0.33 9.60
N THR A 50 0.46 -0.59 9.91
CA THR A 50 -0.79 -0.75 9.16
C THR A 50 -1.65 0.50 9.26
N ASP A 51 -1.81 1.07 10.46
CA ASP A 51 -2.53 2.32 10.66
C ASP A 51 -1.85 3.48 9.90
N ALA A 52 -0.51 3.57 9.97
CA ALA A 52 0.24 4.59 9.22
C ALA A 52 0.03 4.45 7.70
N ALA A 53 -0.01 3.23 7.17
CA ALA A 53 -0.33 3.00 5.76
C ALA A 53 -1.75 3.45 5.41
N GLY A 54 -2.73 3.14 6.26
CA GLY A 54 -4.10 3.60 6.08
C GLY A 54 -4.22 5.12 6.13
N MET A 55 -3.50 5.79 7.04
CA MET A 55 -3.43 7.26 7.08
C MET A 55 -2.84 7.84 5.80
N ASN A 56 -1.79 7.22 5.25
CA ASN A 56 -1.22 7.63 3.96
C ASN A 56 -2.18 7.38 2.78
N MET A 57 -2.99 6.32 2.83
CA MET A 57 -4.07 6.12 1.86
C MET A 57 -5.12 7.22 1.93
N LEU A 58 -5.51 7.67 3.14
CA LEU A 58 -6.41 8.82 3.32
C LEU A 58 -5.81 10.09 2.72
N VAL A 59 -4.53 10.38 2.96
CA VAL A 59 -3.83 11.51 2.35
C VAL A 59 -3.81 11.41 0.84
N ALA A 60 -3.46 10.23 0.29
CA ALA A 60 -3.40 10.00 -1.15
C ALA A 60 -4.77 10.23 -1.82
N ARG A 61 -5.84 9.74 -1.22
CA ARG A 61 -7.21 9.92 -1.72
C ARG A 61 -7.67 11.36 -1.62
N SER A 62 -7.44 12.01 -0.49
CA SER A 62 -7.95 13.37 -0.24
C SER A 62 -7.20 14.45 -1.02
N CYS A 63 -5.89 14.29 -1.22
CA CYS A 63 -5.04 15.33 -1.80
C CYS A 63 -4.58 15.04 -3.22
N PHE A 64 -4.52 13.76 -3.64
CA PHE A 64 -3.89 13.35 -4.91
C PHE A 64 -4.81 12.54 -5.83
N GLN A 65 -6.11 12.59 -5.60
CA GLN A 65 -7.14 11.98 -6.45
C GLN A 65 -6.95 10.47 -6.67
N ILE A 66 -6.39 9.76 -5.69
CA ILE A 66 -6.32 8.31 -5.75
C ILE A 66 -7.73 7.72 -5.59
N GLU A 67 -8.15 6.95 -6.57
CA GLU A 67 -9.47 6.32 -6.59
C GLU A 67 -9.48 4.94 -5.94
N LEU A 68 -8.37 4.21 -6.02
CA LEU A 68 -8.26 2.86 -5.54
C LEU A 68 -7.00 2.67 -4.69
N CYS A 69 -7.15 2.05 -3.53
CA CYS A 69 -6.02 1.59 -2.71
C CYS A 69 -5.96 0.06 -2.73
N ILE A 70 -4.76 -0.50 -2.92
CA ILE A 70 -4.52 -1.95 -2.88
C ILE A 70 -3.52 -2.23 -1.77
N PHE A 71 -3.91 -3.06 -0.81
CA PHE A 71 -3.02 -3.54 0.24
C PHE A 71 -2.63 -4.99 -0.05
N VAL A 72 -1.33 -5.24 -0.19
CA VAL A 72 -0.79 -6.57 -0.51
C VAL A 72 -0.01 -7.11 0.68
N SER A 73 -0.38 -8.30 1.14
CA SER A 73 0.21 -8.93 2.32
C SER A 73 0.76 -10.32 2.03
N PRO A 74 1.68 -10.83 2.86
CA PRO A 74 2.26 -12.16 2.69
C PRO A 74 1.29 -13.29 3.02
N SER A 75 0.25 -13.04 3.82
CA SER A 75 -0.65 -14.08 4.30
C SER A 75 -2.13 -13.72 4.20
N GLY A 76 -2.96 -14.75 4.09
CA GLY A 76 -4.42 -14.59 4.09
C GLY A 76 -4.98 -14.06 5.43
N LEU A 77 -4.31 -14.32 6.54
CA LEU A 77 -4.71 -13.82 7.86
C LEU A 77 -4.56 -12.29 7.92
N ILE A 78 -3.40 -11.76 7.57
CA ILE A 78 -3.15 -10.31 7.53
C ILE A 78 -4.10 -9.63 6.54
N LYS A 79 -4.29 -10.24 5.36
CA LYS A 79 -5.25 -9.77 4.36
C LYS A 79 -6.64 -9.51 4.94
N THR A 80 -7.08 -10.33 5.88
CA THR A 80 -8.42 -10.22 6.50
C THR A 80 -8.41 -9.25 7.67
N GLN A 81 -7.40 -9.29 8.52
CA GLN A 81 -7.29 -8.41 9.70
C GLN A 81 -7.22 -6.93 9.33
N VAL A 82 -6.52 -6.59 8.26
CA VAL A 82 -6.36 -5.19 7.81
C VAL A 82 -7.68 -4.51 7.46
N ILE A 83 -8.75 -5.27 7.18
CA ILE A 83 -10.08 -4.70 6.88
C ILE A 83 -10.62 -3.97 8.10
N ASP A 84 -10.52 -4.59 9.29
CA ASP A 84 -11.00 -3.99 10.53
C ASP A 84 -10.14 -2.76 10.91
N ASP A 85 -8.82 -2.85 10.75
CA ASP A 85 -7.91 -1.72 11.01
C ASP A 85 -8.26 -0.52 10.12
N PHE A 86 -8.47 -0.76 8.83
CA PHE A 86 -8.83 0.31 7.90
C PHE A 86 -10.24 0.85 8.13
N ALA A 87 -11.18 0.03 8.60
CA ALA A 87 -12.51 0.51 8.99
C ALA A 87 -12.48 1.48 10.19
N PHE A 88 -11.52 1.33 11.13
CA PHE A 88 -11.29 2.31 12.20
C PHE A 88 -10.80 3.66 11.66
N LEU A 89 -10.11 3.66 10.53
CA LEU A 89 -9.66 4.86 9.85
C LEU A 89 -10.72 5.45 8.89
N GLY A 90 -11.89 4.80 8.76
CA GLY A 90 -12.96 5.22 7.87
C GLY A 90 -12.76 4.80 6.41
N LEU A 91 -11.84 3.87 6.12
CA LEU A 91 -11.62 3.31 4.79
C LEU A 91 -12.47 2.05 4.60
N ASN A 92 -13.21 1.99 3.49
CA ASN A 92 -14.03 0.85 3.12
C ASN A 92 -13.27 -0.13 2.22
N PHE A 93 -12.74 -1.20 2.81
CA PHE A 93 -11.93 -2.20 2.13
C PHE A 93 -12.63 -3.55 2.05
N SER A 94 -12.29 -4.35 1.03
CA SER A 94 -12.75 -5.73 0.89
C SER A 94 -11.57 -6.69 0.73
N SER A 95 -11.58 -7.79 1.50
CA SER A 95 -10.68 -8.94 1.33
C SER A 95 -11.29 -10.04 0.45
N GLY A 96 -12.58 -9.93 0.12
CA GLY A 96 -13.35 -10.94 -0.62
C GLY A 96 -13.29 -10.80 -2.15
N ILE A 97 -12.47 -9.89 -2.69
CA ILE A 97 -12.35 -9.70 -4.13
C ILE A 97 -11.55 -10.84 -4.73
N THR A 98 -12.24 -11.63 -5.57
CA THR A 98 -11.65 -12.75 -6.29
C THR A 98 -11.13 -12.31 -7.66
N ASN A 99 -10.19 -13.06 -8.23
CA ASN A 99 -9.71 -12.82 -9.58
C ASN A 99 -10.85 -12.83 -10.61
N ARG A 100 -11.90 -13.65 -10.40
CA ARG A 100 -13.10 -13.63 -11.27
C ARG A 100 -13.78 -12.26 -11.28
N ARG A 101 -13.91 -11.59 -10.13
CA ARG A 101 -14.47 -10.23 -10.04
C ARG A 101 -13.57 -9.21 -10.72
N LEU A 102 -12.24 -9.35 -10.60
CA LEU A 102 -11.28 -8.52 -11.33
C LEU A 102 -11.41 -8.69 -12.84
N ILE A 103 -11.52 -9.94 -13.33
CA ILE A 103 -11.75 -10.23 -14.76
C ILE A 103 -13.04 -9.52 -15.25
N GLN A 104 -14.10 -9.56 -14.45
CA GLN A 104 -15.37 -8.95 -14.80
C GLN A 104 -15.40 -7.42 -14.59
N GLN A 105 -14.32 -6.83 -14.09
CA GLN A 105 -14.23 -5.40 -13.74
C GLN A 105 -15.35 -4.92 -12.80
N ARG A 106 -15.87 -5.80 -11.96
CA ARG A 106 -16.95 -5.54 -11.02
C ARG A 106 -16.41 -5.25 -9.63
N LEU A 107 -15.69 -4.15 -9.50
CA LEU A 107 -15.40 -3.59 -8.19
C LEU A 107 -16.59 -2.73 -7.77
N ASP A 108 -17.01 -2.90 -6.53
CA ASP A 108 -18.03 -2.04 -5.95
C ASP A 108 -17.51 -0.60 -5.89
N PRO A 109 -18.22 0.37 -6.49
CA PRO A 109 -17.79 1.77 -6.47
C PRO A 109 -17.70 2.36 -5.06
N ALA A 110 -18.38 1.77 -4.08
CA ALA A 110 -18.34 2.21 -2.70
C ALA A 110 -17.05 1.79 -1.97
N LEU A 111 -16.22 0.94 -2.58
CA LEU A 111 -14.96 0.52 -1.97
C LEU A 111 -13.86 1.56 -2.22
N ASP A 112 -13.17 1.94 -1.15
CA ASP A 112 -11.93 2.71 -1.20
C ASP A 112 -10.75 1.86 -1.63
N GLY A 113 -10.82 0.55 -1.39
CA GLY A 113 -9.74 -0.33 -1.73
C GLY A 113 -10.02 -1.82 -1.53
N MET A 114 -8.96 -2.59 -1.78
CA MET A 114 -8.97 -4.03 -1.59
C MET A 114 -7.69 -4.52 -0.90
N SER A 115 -7.83 -5.60 -0.14
CA SER A 115 -6.71 -6.34 0.40
C SER A 115 -6.56 -7.67 -0.36
N CYS A 116 -5.32 -8.02 -0.73
CA CYS A 116 -4.97 -9.25 -1.42
C CYS A 116 -3.64 -9.82 -0.91
N THR A 117 -3.29 -11.03 -1.35
CA THR A 117 -1.99 -11.62 -1.02
C THR A 117 -1.04 -11.56 -2.21
N TYR A 118 0.28 -11.65 -1.95
CA TYR A 118 1.29 -11.77 -3.00
C TYR A 118 1.00 -12.94 -3.94
N GLN A 119 0.56 -14.08 -3.40
CA GLN A 119 0.16 -15.24 -4.20
C GLN A 119 -1.02 -14.94 -5.14
N GLN A 120 -1.99 -14.14 -4.68
CA GLN A 120 -3.12 -13.73 -5.52
C GLN A 120 -2.65 -12.84 -6.67
N VAL A 121 -1.73 -11.91 -6.42
CA VAL A 121 -1.14 -11.04 -7.43
C VAL A 121 -0.32 -11.86 -8.42
N ALA A 122 0.58 -12.71 -7.91
CA ALA A 122 1.48 -13.52 -8.74
C ALA A 122 0.75 -14.51 -9.65
N ARG A 123 -0.43 -14.94 -9.27
CA ARG A 123 -1.23 -15.88 -10.09
C ARG A 123 -1.79 -15.23 -11.35
N PHE A 124 -2.11 -13.93 -11.33
CA PHE A 124 -2.70 -13.20 -12.46
C PHE A 124 -2.27 -11.72 -12.45
N PRO A 125 -0.97 -11.43 -12.64
CA PRO A 125 -0.46 -10.06 -12.56
C PRO A 125 -1.10 -9.12 -13.58
N GLU A 126 -1.45 -9.62 -14.75
CA GLU A 126 -2.10 -8.88 -15.84
C GLU A 126 -3.46 -8.28 -15.45
N LEU A 127 -4.18 -8.91 -14.51
CA LEU A 127 -5.45 -8.38 -14.03
C LEU A 127 -5.24 -7.12 -13.18
N PHE A 128 -4.23 -7.15 -12.31
CA PHE A 128 -3.86 -6.00 -11.49
C PHE A 128 -3.25 -4.88 -12.34
N ARG A 129 -2.41 -5.21 -13.31
CA ARG A 129 -1.85 -4.27 -14.27
C ARG A 129 -2.95 -3.54 -15.05
N LYS A 130 -3.95 -4.26 -15.55
CA LYS A 130 -5.12 -3.67 -16.19
C LYS A 130 -5.89 -2.77 -15.25
N LEU A 131 -6.12 -3.18 -14.01
CA LEU A 131 -6.83 -2.41 -13.01
C LEU A 131 -6.11 -1.09 -12.70
N THR A 132 -4.78 -1.14 -12.45
CA THR A 132 -3.97 0.03 -12.12
C THR A 132 -3.74 0.97 -13.32
N SER A 133 -3.89 0.48 -14.56
CA SER A 133 -3.86 1.33 -15.76
C SER A 133 -5.17 2.10 -15.98
N GLN A 134 -6.27 1.63 -15.42
CA GLN A 134 -7.59 2.24 -15.59
C GLN A 134 -7.98 3.21 -14.49
N LYS A 135 -7.39 3.06 -13.29
CA LYS A 135 -7.72 3.86 -12.11
C LYS A 135 -6.47 4.41 -11.45
N PRO A 136 -6.46 5.70 -11.07
CA PRO A 136 -5.42 6.24 -10.20
C PRO A 136 -5.30 5.40 -8.93
N THR A 137 -4.18 4.71 -8.77
CA THR A 137 -4.04 3.67 -7.74
C THR A 137 -2.83 3.92 -6.84
N MET A 138 -3.03 3.75 -5.53
CA MET A 138 -1.97 3.57 -4.55
C MET A 138 -1.88 2.11 -4.16
N VAL A 139 -0.67 1.54 -4.21
CA VAL A 139 -0.39 0.17 -3.74
C VAL A 139 0.49 0.23 -2.51
N VAL A 140 0.10 -0.48 -1.46
CA VAL A 140 0.90 -0.72 -0.26
C VAL A 140 1.28 -2.19 -0.21
N MET A 141 2.57 -2.46 -0.14
CA MET A 141 3.15 -3.81 -0.07
C MET A 141 3.73 -4.03 1.33
N ASP A 142 3.09 -4.90 2.10
CA ASP A 142 3.49 -5.19 3.47
C ASP A 142 4.54 -6.30 3.53
N GLU A 143 5.50 -6.13 4.45
CA GLU A 143 6.62 -7.06 4.65
C GLU A 143 7.32 -7.44 3.34
N VAL A 144 7.76 -6.42 2.61
CA VAL A 144 8.35 -6.56 1.25
C VAL A 144 9.57 -7.46 1.17
N HIS A 145 10.20 -7.79 2.29
CA HIS A 145 11.28 -8.76 2.31
C HIS A 145 10.84 -10.17 1.85
N HIS A 146 9.54 -10.49 1.94
CA HIS A 146 8.99 -11.72 1.37
C HIS A 146 8.97 -11.73 -0.16
N LEU A 147 8.92 -10.58 -0.83
CA LEU A 147 9.00 -10.49 -2.31
C LEU A 147 10.33 -10.96 -2.85
N ALA A 148 11.34 -10.87 -2.03
CA ALA A 148 12.68 -11.21 -2.41
C ALA A 148 13.04 -12.68 -2.11
N SER A 149 12.31 -13.35 -1.19
CA SER A 149 12.49 -14.79 -0.94
C SER A 149 11.91 -15.66 -2.05
N GLU A 150 10.91 -15.12 -2.78
CA GLU A 150 10.32 -15.76 -3.96
C GLU A 150 10.44 -14.81 -5.16
N LEU A 151 11.47 -15.00 -5.98
CA LEU A 151 11.76 -14.15 -7.16
C LEU A 151 10.54 -13.98 -8.07
N SER A 152 9.70 -15.01 -8.20
CA SER A 152 8.45 -14.97 -8.97
C SER A 152 7.42 -13.96 -8.46
N TRP A 153 7.35 -13.71 -7.15
CA TRP A 153 6.43 -12.72 -6.58
C TRP A 153 6.91 -11.29 -6.83
N GLY A 154 8.23 -11.08 -6.73
CA GLY A 154 8.83 -9.77 -7.00
C GLY A 154 8.56 -9.29 -8.42
N ASP A 155 8.81 -10.13 -9.41
CA ASP A 155 8.60 -9.80 -10.82
C ASP A 155 7.11 -9.67 -11.15
N ALA A 156 6.27 -10.54 -10.60
CA ALA A 156 4.82 -10.42 -10.75
C ALA A 156 4.26 -9.11 -10.17
N CYS A 157 4.75 -8.66 -9.02
CA CYS A 157 4.34 -7.38 -8.44
C CYS A 157 4.85 -6.18 -9.26
N LYS A 158 6.05 -6.25 -9.85
CA LYS A 158 6.56 -5.21 -10.76
C LYS A 158 5.63 -5.05 -11.95
N ASP A 159 5.25 -6.16 -12.60
CA ASP A 159 4.32 -6.16 -13.73
C ASP A 159 2.92 -5.68 -13.32
N ALA A 160 2.36 -6.26 -12.26
CA ALA A 160 1.01 -5.96 -11.78
C ALA A 160 0.80 -4.49 -11.42
N PHE A 161 1.82 -3.85 -10.85
CA PHE A 161 1.73 -2.50 -10.31
C PHE A 161 2.54 -1.47 -11.11
N GLU A 162 2.94 -1.78 -12.33
CA GLU A 162 3.67 -0.89 -13.22
C GLU A 162 3.01 0.50 -13.31
N HIS A 163 1.69 0.52 -13.51
CA HIS A 163 0.92 1.75 -13.73
C HIS A 163 0.42 2.43 -12.45
N SER A 164 0.69 1.87 -11.28
CA SER A 164 0.28 2.50 -10.02
C SER A 164 0.98 3.83 -9.82
N GLN A 165 0.22 4.87 -9.48
CA GLN A 165 0.76 6.21 -9.25
C GLN A 165 1.65 6.25 -8.01
N ILE A 166 1.23 5.58 -6.94
CA ILE A 166 1.94 5.55 -5.68
C ILE A 166 2.21 4.09 -5.30
N LYS A 167 3.47 3.80 -4.98
CA LYS A 167 3.91 2.50 -4.45
C LYS A 167 4.52 2.73 -3.08
N MET A 168 3.98 2.10 -2.06
CA MET A 168 4.53 2.15 -0.70
C MET A 168 4.95 0.76 -0.27
N MET A 169 6.21 0.60 0.08
CA MET A 169 6.76 -0.61 0.68
C MET A 169 6.81 -0.47 2.18
N MET A 170 6.42 -1.51 2.91
CA MET A 170 6.52 -1.55 4.36
C MET A 170 7.36 -2.74 4.80
N SER A 171 8.23 -2.54 5.77
CA SER A 171 8.97 -3.61 6.42
C SER A 171 9.46 -3.19 7.80
N GLY A 172 9.51 -4.16 8.72
CA GLY A 172 10.25 -4.01 9.97
C GLY A 172 11.76 -4.26 9.81
N THR A 173 12.13 -4.95 8.73
CA THR A 173 13.51 -5.34 8.39
C THR A 173 13.77 -5.07 6.91
N PRO A 174 14.16 -3.84 6.53
CA PRO A 174 14.33 -3.46 5.13
C PRO A 174 15.58 -4.05 4.47
N PHE A 175 16.40 -4.78 5.24
CA PHE A 175 17.62 -5.41 4.74
C PHE A 175 17.45 -6.93 4.72
N ARG A 176 18.04 -7.55 3.72
CA ARG A 176 18.11 -9.01 3.59
C ARG A 176 19.45 -9.54 4.07
N CYS A 177 19.42 -10.70 4.73
CA CYS A 177 20.63 -11.41 5.15
C CYS A 177 21.42 -12.01 3.98
N ASP A 178 20.82 -12.17 2.80
CA ASP A 178 21.42 -12.80 1.60
C ASP A 178 22.04 -11.79 0.62
N GLY A 179 22.05 -10.50 0.94
CA GLY A 179 22.64 -9.45 0.10
C GLY A 179 21.87 -9.08 -1.17
N ASN A 180 20.72 -9.71 -1.44
CA ASN A 180 19.91 -9.36 -2.61
C ASN A 180 19.07 -8.10 -2.34
N SER A 181 18.87 -7.26 -3.37
CA SER A 181 18.02 -6.08 -3.27
C SER A 181 16.53 -6.48 -3.19
N ILE A 182 15.78 -5.77 -2.35
CA ILE A 182 14.32 -5.90 -2.30
C ILE A 182 13.72 -5.10 -3.47
N PRO A 183 12.79 -5.68 -4.25
CA PRO A 183 12.12 -4.95 -5.33
C PRO A 183 11.52 -3.62 -4.85
N PHE A 184 11.69 -2.57 -5.65
CA PHE A 184 11.22 -1.18 -5.41
C PHE A 184 11.91 -0.43 -4.25
N VAL A 185 12.80 -1.06 -3.48
CA VAL A 185 13.58 -0.38 -2.42
C VAL A 185 14.87 0.15 -3.02
N HIS A 186 15.11 1.46 -2.88
CA HIS A 186 16.37 2.09 -3.26
C HIS A 186 17.26 2.19 -2.03
N TYR A 187 18.45 1.67 -2.12
CA TYR A 187 19.48 1.76 -1.08
C TYR A 187 20.42 2.92 -1.44
N GLU A 188 20.57 3.91 -0.56
CA GLU A 188 21.59 4.95 -0.71
C GLU A 188 22.90 4.36 -0.19
N GLY A 189 23.91 4.26 -1.05
CA GLY A 189 25.26 3.88 -0.65
C GLY A 189 25.79 2.57 -1.24
N ASP A 190 25.28 2.10 -2.35
CA ASP A 190 25.94 1.05 -3.13
C ASP A 190 27.25 1.59 -3.71
N VAL A 191 28.33 1.22 -3.04
CA VAL A 191 29.71 1.39 -3.51
C VAL A 191 30.13 0.13 -4.25
#